data_87b2e37730b6f1658f9e70fd5d17e440
#
_entry.id   87b2e37730b6f1658f9e70fd5d17e440
#
_cell.length_a   1.000
_cell.length_b   1.000
_cell.length_c   1.000
_cell.angle_alpha   90.00
_cell.angle_beta   90.00
_cell.angle_gamma   90.00
#
_symmetry.space_group_name_H-M   'P 1'
#
loop_
_entity.id
_entity.type
_entity.pdbx_description
1 polymer ?
#
loop_
_entity_poly.entity_id
_entity_poly.type
_entity_poly.pdbx_seq_one_letter_code
_entity_poly.pdbx_strand_id
1 'polypeptide(L)'
;MTYSASACWSDDYSLGLLSAPRGSDPMDAATWTKSPRPVLAKSPANNIYATGLNGFFTFPDERDNWIIYHADTGPDQKCTANRSPRIQPFGWTVDGRPDFPVPVGEATRLAAPSGDGSAPSKRFLLT
;
A
#
# COMPACT_ATOMS: atom_id res chain seq x y z
N MET A 1 -12.21 5.15 -1.50
CA MET A 1 -12.18 3.92 -0.67
C MET A 1 -11.36 2.86 -1.38
N THR A 2 -10.34 2.30 -0.72
CA THR A 2 -9.60 1.13 -1.23
C THR A 2 -10.24 -0.15 -0.71
N TYR A 3 -10.10 -1.23 -1.44
CA TYR A 3 -10.61 -2.55 -1.06
C TYR A 3 -9.73 -3.65 -1.67
N SER A 4 -9.65 -4.78 -1.00
CA SER A 4 -8.97 -5.96 -1.52
C SER A 4 -9.79 -6.62 -2.62
N ALA A 5 -9.14 -6.94 -3.71
CA ALA A 5 -9.75 -7.52 -4.92
C ALA A 5 -8.99 -8.78 -5.37
N SER A 6 -9.65 -9.60 -6.18
CA SER A 6 -9.20 -10.94 -6.54
C SER A 6 -9.22 -11.92 -5.35
N ALA A 7 -8.88 -13.18 -5.60
CA ALA A 7 -8.85 -14.18 -4.54
C ALA A 7 -7.53 -14.13 -3.77
N CYS A 8 -7.57 -14.26 -2.44
CA CYS A 8 -6.36 -14.19 -1.61
C CYS A 8 -5.34 -15.29 -1.90
N TRP A 9 -5.77 -16.40 -2.53
CA TRP A 9 -4.88 -17.49 -2.95
C TRP A 9 -4.27 -17.27 -4.34
N SER A 10 -4.53 -16.13 -4.97
CA SER A 10 -3.99 -15.74 -6.27
C SER A 10 -2.88 -14.72 -6.10
N ASP A 11 -1.83 -14.85 -6.91
CA ASP A 11 -0.79 -13.82 -7.03
C ASP A 11 -1.34 -12.45 -7.46
N ASP A 12 -2.53 -12.43 -8.07
CA ASP A 12 -3.24 -11.22 -8.51
C ASP A 12 -4.10 -10.58 -7.41
N TYR A 13 -4.04 -11.08 -6.17
CA TYR A 13 -4.66 -10.37 -5.04
C TYR A 13 -4.08 -8.96 -4.95
N SER A 14 -4.93 -7.94 -4.93
CA SER A 14 -4.55 -6.56 -5.19
C SER A 14 -5.49 -5.58 -4.52
N LEU A 15 -5.17 -4.29 -4.56
CA LEU A 15 -6.07 -3.24 -4.11
C LEU A 15 -6.80 -2.61 -5.28
N GLY A 16 -8.13 -2.57 -5.19
CA GLY A 16 -9.00 -1.77 -6.02
C GLY A 16 -9.30 -0.41 -5.38
N LEU A 17 -9.84 0.51 -6.17
CA LEU A 17 -10.26 1.83 -5.73
C LEU A 17 -11.68 2.14 -6.18
N LEU A 18 -12.49 2.59 -5.23
CA LEU A 18 -13.75 3.28 -5.48
C LEU A 18 -13.59 4.74 -5.08
N SER A 19 -14.04 5.64 -5.94
CA SER A 19 -14.03 7.09 -5.71
C SER A 19 -15.44 7.67 -5.90
N ALA A 20 -15.77 8.68 -5.11
CA ALA A 20 -17.01 9.43 -5.23
C ALA A 20 -16.71 10.93 -5.06
N PRO A 21 -17.49 11.83 -5.64
CA PRO A 21 -17.35 13.25 -5.43
C PRO A 21 -17.52 13.61 -3.93
N ARG A 22 -16.79 14.63 -3.49
CA ARG A 22 -16.92 15.11 -2.11
C ARG A 22 -18.37 15.58 -1.85
N GLY A 23 -18.94 15.13 -0.72
CA GLY A 23 -20.31 15.46 -0.33
C GLY A 23 -21.40 14.60 -0.97
N SER A 24 -21.05 13.60 -1.77
CA SER A 24 -22.01 12.60 -2.24
C SER A 24 -22.55 11.76 -1.09
N ASP A 25 -23.75 11.25 -1.24
CA ASP A 25 -24.28 10.24 -0.32
C ASP A 25 -23.50 8.92 -0.49
N PRO A 26 -22.78 8.45 0.52
CA PRO A 26 -22.03 7.21 0.42
C PRO A 26 -22.91 5.95 0.28
N MET A 27 -24.20 6.07 0.59
CA MET A 27 -25.17 4.97 0.46
C MET A 27 -25.75 4.88 -0.95
N ASP A 28 -25.58 5.92 -1.77
CA ASP A 28 -25.98 5.88 -3.18
C ASP A 28 -24.89 5.23 -4.03
N ALA A 29 -25.14 3.99 -4.45
CA ALA A 29 -24.20 3.22 -5.28
C ALA A 29 -23.84 3.92 -6.61
N ALA A 30 -24.74 4.74 -7.16
CA ALA A 30 -24.53 5.44 -8.43
C ALA A 30 -23.46 6.55 -8.33
N THR A 31 -23.13 7.00 -7.13
CA THR A 31 -22.09 8.02 -6.91
C THR A 31 -20.67 7.46 -6.99
N TRP A 32 -20.51 6.13 -6.87
CA TRP A 32 -19.20 5.50 -6.82
C TRP A 32 -18.69 5.12 -8.21
N THR A 33 -17.49 5.55 -8.50
CA THR A 33 -16.75 5.15 -9.70
C THR A 33 -15.66 4.18 -9.33
N LYS A 34 -15.68 3.00 -9.95
CA LYS A 34 -14.65 1.97 -9.77
C LYS A 34 -13.48 2.22 -10.70
N SER A 35 -12.27 2.18 -10.17
CA SER A 35 -11.05 2.18 -11.00
C SER A 35 -11.04 0.95 -11.92
N PRO A 36 -10.74 1.11 -13.23
CA PRO A 36 -10.73 0.00 -14.18
C PRO A 36 -9.57 -0.99 -13.96
N ARG A 37 -8.56 -0.59 -13.19
CA ARG A 37 -7.38 -1.39 -12.86
C ARG A 37 -7.09 -1.34 -11.37
N PRO A 38 -6.38 -2.34 -10.82
CA PRO A 38 -5.85 -2.25 -9.47
C PRO A 38 -4.99 -1.00 -9.29
N VAL A 39 -5.05 -0.40 -8.11
CA VAL A 39 -4.24 0.77 -7.75
C VAL A 39 -2.96 0.37 -7.01
N LEU A 40 -2.91 -0.83 -6.44
CA LEU A 40 -1.70 -1.47 -5.94
C LEU A 40 -1.77 -2.95 -6.29
N ALA A 41 -0.79 -3.46 -7.04
CA ALA A 41 -0.76 -4.83 -7.52
C ALA A 41 0.65 -5.42 -7.38
N LYS A 42 0.78 -6.72 -7.67
CA LYS A 42 2.06 -7.43 -7.64
C LYS A 42 3.15 -6.72 -8.47
N SER A 43 4.38 -6.90 -8.03
CA SER A 43 5.59 -6.49 -8.75
C SER A 43 6.57 -7.67 -8.81
N PRO A 44 6.48 -8.54 -9.83
CA PRO A 44 7.39 -9.68 -9.97
C PRO A 44 8.87 -9.27 -10.01
N ALA A 45 9.19 -8.11 -10.60
CA ALA A 45 10.54 -7.59 -10.64
C ALA A 45 11.14 -7.31 -9.24
N ASN A 46 10.27 -7.06 -8.25
CA ASN A 46 10.63 -6.81 -6.86
C ASN A 46 10.36 -8.01 -5.94
N ASN A 47 9.97 -9.15 -6.47
CA ASN A 47 9.50 -10.32 -5.73
C ASN A 47 8.34 -10.01 -4.78
N ILE A 48 7.38 -9.22 -5.23
CA ILE A 48 6.18 -8.86 -4.48
C ILE A 48 4.95 -9.40 -5.20
N TYR A 49 4.15 -10.19 -4.48
CA TYR A 49 2.95 -10.84 -5.00
C TYR A 49 1.79 -10.70 -4.01
N ALA A 50 0.57 -10.89 -4.50
CA ALA A 50 -0.63 -10.95 -3.68
C ALA A 50 -0.76 -9.77 -2.70
N THR A 51 -0.62 -8.55 -3.21
CA THR A 51 -0.75 -7.31 -2.42
C THR A 51 -2.19 -7.05 -2.03
N GLY A 52 -2.46 -6.82 -0.76
CA GLY A 52 -3.84 -6.54 -0.32
C GLY A 52 -3.93 -6.23 1.17
N LEU A 53 -5.16 -6.10 1.66
CA LEU A 53 -5.48 -5.78 3.06
C LEU A 53 -4.66 -4.59 3.58
N ASN A 54 -5.12 -3.38 3.28
CA ASN A 54 -4.36 -2.18 3.57
C ASN A 54 -4.96 -1.31 4.68
N GLY A 55 -4.09 -0.51 5.28
CA GLY A 55 -4.42 0.64 6.10
C GLY A 55 -3.58 1.84 5.70
N PHE A 56 -3.99 3.02 6.16
CA PHE A 56 -3.26 4.27 5.95
C PHE A 56 -2.87 4.89 7.27
N PHE A 57 -1.73 5.54 7.29
CA PHE A 57 -1.29 6.30 8.44
C PHE A 57 -0.40 7.47 8.01
N THR A 58 -0.26 8.42 8.90
CA THR A 58 0.67 9.55 8.78
C THR A 58 1.59 9.55 10.01
N PHE A 59 2.73 10.18 9.89
CA PHE A 59 3.61 10.46 11.02
C PHE A 59 3.17 11.75 11.75
N PRO A 60 3.67 12.02 12.97
CA PRO A 60 3.19 13.14 13.79
C PRO A 60 3.22 14.53 13.16
N ASP A 61 4.08 14.74 12.15
CA ASP A 61 4.15 16.02 11.42
C ASP A 61 3.17 16.08 10.21
N GLU A 62 2.42 15.00 9.96
CA GLU A 62 1.39 14.85 8.93
C GLU A 62 1.85 15.17 7.49
N ARG A 63 3.15 15.19 7.22
CA ARG A 63 3.69 15.53 5.90
C ARG A 63 3.66 14.37 4.92
N ASP A 64 3.93 13.16 5.43
CA ASP A 64 4.04 11.97 4.61
C ASP A 64 2.84 11.06 4.81
N ASN A 65 2.24 10.61 3.71
CA ASN A 65 1.20 9.60 3.72
C ASN A 65 1.82 8.23 3.48
N TRP A 66 1.47 7.27 4.31
CA TRP A 66 2.00 5.92 4.24
C TRP A 66 0.87 4.91 4.13
N ILE A 67 1.13 3.87 3.33
CA ILE A 67 0.28 2.70 3.25
C ILE A 67 0.96 1.53 3.94
N ILE A 68 0.20 0.79 4.75
CA ILE A 68 0.55 -0.56 5.21
C ILE A 68 -0.30 -1.57 4.45
N TYR A 69 0.29 -2.63 3.97
CA TYR A 69 -0.39 -3.70 3.24
C TYR A 69 0.32 -5.03 3.44
N HIS A 70 -0.33 -6.15 3.10
CA HIS A 70 0.34 -7.44 3.05
C HIS A 70 0.87 -7.73 1.65
N ALA A 71 1.94 -8.56 1.58
CA ALA A 71 2.35 -9.19 0.34
C ALA A 71 3.13 -10.47 0.60
N ASP A 72 3.15 -11.34 -0.39
CA ASP A 72 4.01 -12.51 -0.46
C ASP A 72 5.36 -12.14 -1.11
N THR A 73 6.43 -12.85 -0.76
CA THR A 73 7.80 -12.66 -1.27
C THR A 73 8.14 -13.54 -2.47
N GLY A 74 7.17 -14.27 -2.98
CA GLY A 74 7.31 -15.15 -4.14
C GLY A 74 5.94 -15.54 -4.69
N PRO A 75 5.92 -16.12 -5.90
CA PRO A 75 4.68 -16.56 -6.51
C PRO A 75 4.10 -17.80 -5.82
N ASP A 76 2.82 -18.04 -6.05
CA ASP A 76 2.06 -19.25 -5.65
C ASP A 76 2.08 -19.57 -4.14
N GLN A 77 2.27 -18.57 -3.28
CA GLN A 77 2.27 -18.76 -1.83
C GLN A 77 0.87 -18.82 -1.22
N LYS A 78 -0.15 -18.45 -1.97
CA LYS A 78 -1.57 -18.53 -1.58
C LYS A 78 -1.90 -17.71 -0.32
N CYS A 79 -2.93 -18.12 0.41
CA CYS A 79 -3.32 -17.46 1.67
C CYS A 79 -2.61 -18.09 2.87
N THR A 80 -1.29 -18.14 2.86
CA THR A 80 -0.50 -18.77 3.93
C THR A 80 0.07 -17.73 4.91
N ALA A 81 0.72 -18.23 5.96
CA ALA A 81 1.45 -17.41 6.93
C ALA A 81 2.72 -16.74 6.36
N ASN A 82 3.08 -16.99 5.10
CA ASN A 82 4.23 -16.37 4.44
C ASN A 82 3.98 -14.91 4.07
N ARG A 83 2.73 -14.47 4.12
CA ARG A 83 2.36 -13.08 3.88
C ARG A 83 2.89 -12.17 4.98
N SER A 84 3.68 -11.19 4.61
CA SER A 84 4.27 -10.24 5.55
C SER A 84 3.70 -8.82 5.39
N PRO A 85 3.57 -8.05 6.49
CA PRO A 85 3.22 -6.65 6.42
C PRO A 85 4.35 -5.83 5.79
N ARG A 86 3.98 -4.85 4.98
CA ARG A 86 4.87 -3.93 4.28
C ARG A 86 4.37 -2.52 4.41
N ILE A 87 5.27 -1.56 4.43
CA ILE A 87 4.94 -0.14 4.43
C ILE A 87 5.72 0.57 3.33
N GLN A 88 5.11 1.57 2.74
CA GLN A 88 5.79 2.49 1.83
C GLN A 88 5.03 3.82 1.76
N PRO A 89 5.71 4.93 1.42
CA PRO A 89 5.03 6.19 1.22
C PRO A 89 4.20 6.19 -0.05
N PHE A 90 3.17 7.02 -0.10
CA PHE A 90 2.39 7.27 -1.30
C PHE A 90 2.03 8.75 -1.43
N GLY A 91 1.72 9.16 -2.65
CA GLY A 91 1.30 10.52 -2.97
C GLY A 91 -0.17 10.64 -3.32
N TRP A 92 -0.53 11.81 -3.82
CA TRP A 92 -1.87 12.10 -4.33
C TRP A 92 -1.77 12.66 -5.74
N THR A 93 -2.68 12.23 -6.60
CA THR A 93 -2.84 12.80 -7.94
C THR A 93 -3.46 14.19 -7.86
N VAL A 94 -3.37 14.97 -8.94
CA VAL A 94 -3.96 16.33 -9.01
C VAL A 94 -5.47 16.35 -8.78
N ASP A 95 -6.14 15.25 -9.10
CA ASP A 95 -7.60 15.08 -8.90
C ASP A 95 -7.95 14.43 -7.54
N GLY A 96 -6.97 14.33 -6.62
CA GLY A 96 -7.18 13.92 -5.24
C GLY A 96 -7.34 12.42 -5.03
N ARG A 97 -6.91 11.59 -5.97
CA ARG A 97 -6.84 10.13 -5.80
C ARG A 97 -5.48 9.72 -5.22
N PRO A 98 -5.41 8.64 -4.43
CA PRO A 98 -4.14 8.13 -3.98
C PRO A 98 -3.30 7.64 -5.17
N ASP A 99 -2.02 8.01 -5.17
CA ASP A 99 -1.02 7.60 -6.15
C ASP A 99 -0.03 6.65 -5.48
N PHE A 100 -0.29 5.36 -5.59
CA PHE A 100 0.54 4.33 -4.99
C PHE A 100 1.70 3.98 -5.92
N PRO A 101 2.94 4.10 -5.47
CA PRO A 101 4.08 3.62 -6.23
C PRO A 101 4.07 2.09 -6.33
N VAL A 102 4.86 1.57 -7.25
CA VAL A 102 5.09 0.12 -7.37
C VAL A 102 5.58 -0.44 -6.04
N PRO A 103 5.06 -1.60 -5.58
CA PRO A 103 5.53 -2.23 -4.35
C PRO A 103 7.04 -2.46 -4.36
N VAL A 104 7.70 -2.01 -3.30
CA VAL A 104 9.16 -2.09 -3.19
C VAL A 104 9.61 -3.45 -2.65
N GLY A 105 10.73 -3.96 -3.15
CA GLY A 105 11.33 -5.21 -2.68
C GLY A 105 11.92 -5.09 -1.26
N GLU A 106 12.12 -6.22 -0.58
CA GLU A 106 12.60 -6.26 0.82
C GLU A 106 13.96 -5.58 1.03
N ALA A 107 14.83 -5.65 0.04
CA ALA A 107 16.16 -5.03 0.12
C ALA A 107 16.14 -3.51 -0.13
N THR A 108 14.99 -2.93 -0.50
CA THR A 108 14.88 -1.50 -0.79
C THR A 108 14.90 -0.69 0.50
N ARG A 109 15.86 0.21 0.60
CA ARG A 109 15.90 1.19 1.68
C ARG A 109 14.99 2.35 1.34
N LEU A 110 14.00 2.58 2.17
CA LEU A 110 13.16 3.77 2.10
C LEU A 110 13.79 4.90 2.93
N ALA A 111 13.54 6.14 2.52
CA ALA A 111 13.84 7.28 3.38
C ALA A 111 13.03 7.17 4.67
N ALA A 112 13.61 7.58 5.79
CA ALA A 112 12.86 7.70 7.02
C ALA A 112 11.73 8.72 6.83
N PRO A 113 10.53 8.44 7.37
CA PRO A 113 9.43 9.40 7.28
C PRO A 113 9.79 10.71 7.99
N SER A 114 9.21 11.79 7.49
CA SER A 114 9.32 13.09 8.15
C SER A 114 8.70 13.01 9.55
N GLY A 115 9.30 13.68 10.52
CA GLY A 115 8.78 13.76 11.88
C GLY A 115 8.85 12.47 12.71
N ASP A 116 9.62 11.47 12.29
CA ASP A 116 9.82 10.24 13.08
C ASP A 116 10.60 10.47 14.39
N GLY A 117 11.13 11.69 14.60
CA GLY A 117 11.84 12.09 15.81
C GLY A 117 13.14 11.33 16.06
N SER A 118 13.53 10.44 15.16
CA SER A 118 14.81 9.75 15.29
C SER A 118 15.97 10.72 15.01
N ALA A 119 16.69 11.08 16.05
CA ALA A 119 18.04 11.58 15.92
C ALA A 119 18.86 10.58 15.07
N PRO A 120 19.84 11.03 14.27
CA PRO A 120 20.59 10.17 13.39
C PRO A 120 21.04 8.92 14.15
N SER A 121 20.59 7.79 13.67
CA SER A 121 20.81 6.46 14.25
C SER A 121 22.27 6.33 14.69
N LYS A 122 22.50 6.25 16.00
CA LYS A 122 23.77 5.73 16.52
C LYS A 122 23.90 4.32 15.96
N ARG A 123 24.86 4.11 15.07
CA ARG A 123 25.25 2.77 14.61
C ARG A 123 25.52 1.94 15.86
N PHE A 124 24.65 0.98 16.16
CA PHE A 124 25.04 -0.10 17.05
C PHE A 124 26.03 -0.97 16.26
N LEU A 125 27.31 -0.74 16.49
CA LEU A 125 28.34 -1.73 16.20
C LEU A 125 28.15 -2.84 17.22
N LEU A 126 27.59 -3.95 16.79
CA LEU A 126 27.69 -5.20 17.53
C LEU A 126 29.15 -5.67 17.37
N THR A 127 29.92 -5.56 18.45
CA THR A 127 31.20 -6.23 18.62
C THR A 127 30.98 -7.69 19.00
#